data_a5665a6f8e63b6637501386b936545f9
#
_entry.id   a5665a6f8e63b6637501386b936545f9
#
_cell.length_a   1.000
_cell.length_b   1.000
_cell.length_c   1.000
_cell.angle_alpha   90.00
_cell.angle_beta   90.00
_cell.angle_gamma   90.00
#
_symmetry.space_group_name_H-M   'P 1'
#
loop_
_entity.id
_entity.type
_entity.pdbx_description
1 polymer ?
#
loop_
_entity_poly.entity_id
_entity_poly.type
_entity_poly.pdbx_seq_one_letter_code
_entity_poly.pdbx_strand_id
1 'polypeptide(L)'
;MSKTVIRFSLDRKDIDRAIRELKQFKKEFLKKCNQLVQELTDCGVDVAKVEVTQLDAVYSGELRDSIEGYFSPTTGVGIIRAGALYAIYVEFGTGVVGSQSPHPNPNGYQYDIHNHGEDGWVYYNDDIGDFRWTKGFKSRPFMYNTARQLEKDCEKIAQEVFGL
;
A
#
# COMPACT_ATOMS: atom_id res chain seq x y z
N MET A 1 6.69 18.22 -19.03
CA MET A 1 5.62 18.42 -20.05
C MET A 1 6.01 19.59 -20.94
N SER A 2 6.06 19.36 -22.26
CA SER A 2 6.09 20.47 -23.22
C SER A 2 4.80 21.26 -23.03
N LYS A 3 4.92 22.60 -22.88
CA LYS A 3 3.73 23.48 -22.79
C LYS A 3 2.93 23.34 -24.09
N THR A 4 1.86 22.60 -24.08
CA THR A 4 0.92 22.53 -25.20
C THR A 4 0.08 23.79 -25.18
N VAL A 5 0.36 24.71 -26.10
CA VAL A 5 -0.41 25.95 -26.26
C VAL A 5 -1.37 25.76 -27.41
N ILE A 6 -2.65 25.73 -27.11
CA ILE A 6 -3.73 25.69 -28.13
C ILE A 6 -4.10 27.11 -28.49
N ARG A 7 -3.80 27.53 -29.71
CA ARG A 7 -4.18 28.85 -30.28
C ARG A 7 -5.34 28.64 -31.23
N PHE A 8 -6.39 29.44 -31.10
CA PHE A 8 -7.54 29.40 -32.00
C PHE A 8 -8.12 30.81 -32.22
N SER A 9 -8.73 31.03 -33.37
CA SER A 9 -9.56 32.19 -33.68
C SER A 9 -11.03 31.88 -33.32
N LEU A 10 -11.89 32.89 -33.34
CA LEU A 10 -13.34 32.70 -33.12
C LEU A 10 -14.04 32.14 -34.35
N ASP A 11 -13.33 31.68 -35.38
CA ASP A 11 -13.86 30.94 -36.51
C ASP A 11 -14.32 29.53 -36.09
N ARG A 12 -15.47 29.09 -36.62
CA ARG A 12 -16.10 27.82 -36.26
C ARG A 12 -15.13 26.60 -36.46
N LYS A 13 -14.36 26.62 -37.55
CA LYS A 13 -13.41 25.52 -37.86
C LYS A 13 -12.27 25.46 -36.82
N ASP A 14 -11.79 26.61 -36.40
CA ASP A 14 -10.74 26.72 -35.39
C ASP A 14 -11.24 26.29 -34.00
N ILE A 15 -12.47 26.66 -33.65
CA ILE A 15 -13.12 26.20 -32.40
C ILE A 15 -13.27 24.68 -32.42
N ASP A 16 -13.76 24.09 -33.51
CA ASP A 16 -13.93 22.65 -33.61
C ASP A 16 -12.60 21.90 -33.54
N ARG A 17 -11.51 22.50 -34.09
CA ARG A 17 -10.15 21.97 -33.96
C ARG A 17 -9.70 22.00 -32.50
N ALA A 18 -9.81 23.12 -31.83
CA ALA A 18 -9.43 23.27 -30.42
C ALA A 18 -10.18 22.30 -29.50
N ILE A 19 -11.47 22.08 -29.76
CA ILE A 19 -12.26 21.08 -29.03
C ILE A 19 -11.71 19.67 -29.23
N ARG A 20 -11.32 19.29 -30.44
CA ARG A 20 -10.71 17.97 -30.71
C ARG A 20 -9.37 17.82 -30.00
N GLU A 21 -8.53 18.83 -30.06
CA GLU A 21 -7.21 18.83 -29.37
C GLU A 21 -7.37 18.72 -27.84
N LEU A 22 -8.31 19.44 -27.24
CA LEU A 22 -8.61 19.33 -25.82
C LEU A 22 -9.16 17.95 -25.41
N LYS A 23 -10.01 17.36 -26.25
CA LYS A 23 -10.50 15.99 -26.01
C LYS A 23 -9.36 14.97 -26.06
N GLN A 24 -8.44 15.11 -27.04
CA GLN A 24 -7.28 14.25 -27.15
C GLN A 24 -6.33 14.43 -25.94
N PHE A 25 -6.03 15.68 -25.57
CA PHE A 25 -5.24 15.98 -24.38
C PHE A 25 -5.83 15.36 -23.11
N LYS A 26 -7.15 15.52 -22.89
CA LYS A 26 -7.85 14.90 -21.76
C LYS A 26 -7.67 13.38 -21.74
N LYS A 27 -7.82 12.72 -22.90
CA LYS A 27 -7.66 11.27 -23.02
C LYS A 27 -6.25 10.82 -22.65
N GLU A 28 -5.24 11.50 -23.16
CA GLU A 28 -3.83 11.20 -22.87
C GLU A 28 -3.47 11.46 -21.41
N PHE A 29 -3.96 12.57 -20.87
CA PHE A 29 -3.75 12.90 -19.45
C PHE A 29 -4.35 11.83 -18.53
N LEU A 30 -5.60 11.41 -18.76
CA LEU A 30 -6.25 10.36 -17.99
C LEU A 30 -5.52 9.02 -18.10
N LYS A 31 -4.98 8.70 -19.29
CA LYS A 31 -4.15 7.51 -19.47
C LYS A 31 -2.90 7.56 -18.60
N LYS A 32 -2.21 8.70 -18.55
CA LYS A 32 -1.03 8.90 -17.70
C LYS A 32 -1.38 8.86 -16.20
N CYS A 33 -2.52 9.43 -15.79
CA CYS A 33 -2.98 9.29 -14.41
C CYS A 33 -3.21 7.83 -14.02
N ASN A 34 -3.86 7.06 -14.87
CA ASN A 34 -4.05 5.63 -14.65
C ASN A 34 -2.73 4.86 -14.59
N GLN A 35 -1.79 5.19 -15.48
CA GLN A 35 -0.45 4.60 -15.48
C GLN A 35 0.27 4.91 -14.15
N LEU A 36 0.24 6.15 -13.67
CA LEU A 36 0.83 6.53 -12.39
C LEU A 36 0.27 5.70 -11.23
N VAL A 37 -1.06 5.56 -11.15
CA VAL A 37 -1.70 4.79 -10.06
C VAL A 37 -1.33 3.31 -10.16
N GLN A 38 -1.24 2.76 -11.37
CA GLN A 38 -0.81 1.38 -11.57
C GLN A 38 0.64 1.19 -11.10
N GLU A 39 1.57 2.03 -11.56
CA GLU A 39 2.98 1.94 -11.17
C GLU A 39 3.19 2.12 -9.67
N LEU A 40 2.44 3.02 -9.03
CA LEU A 40 2.45 3.15 -7.56
C LEU A 40 1.91 1.89 -6.87
N THR A 41 0.89 1.25 -7.43
CA THR A 41 0.34 0.01 -6.88
C THR A 41 1.36 -1.13 -6.97
N ASP A 42 1.98 -1.29 -8.13
CA ASP A 42 2.98 -2.34 -8.36
C ASP A 42 4.23 -2.12 -7.50
N CYS A 43 4.75 -0.88 -7.46
CA CYS A 43 5.84 -0.49 -6.57
C CYS A 43 5.50 -0.78 -5.10
N GLY A 44 4.28 -0.46 -4.68
CA GLY A 44 3.85 -0.70 -3.30
C GLY A 44 3.78 -2.17 -2.92
N VAL A 45 3.42 -3.06 -3.83
CA VAL A 45 3.50 -4.51 -3.61
C VAL A 45 4.94 -4.94 -3.36
N ASP A 46 5.87 -4.47 -4.18
CA ASP A 46 7.29 -4.82 -4.05
C ASP A 46 7.87 -4.29 -2.73
N VAL A 47 7.58 -3.02 -2.39
CA VAL A 47 8.00 -2.41 -1.12
C VAL A 47 7.43 -3.18 0.07
N ALA A 48 6.15 -3.53 0.05
CA ALA A 48 5.53 -4.27 1.15
C ALA A 48 6.17 -5.66 1.36
N LYS A 49 6.51 -6.36 0.29
CA LYS A 49 7.23 -7.65 0.36
C LYS A 49 8.63 -7.51 0.94
N VAL A 50 9.33 -6.43 0.60
CA VAL A 50 10.65 -6.09 1.16
C VAL A 50 10.51 -5.76 2.65
N GLU A 51 9.55 -4.94 3.04
CA GLU A 51 9.30 -4.56 4.44
C GLU A 51 9.00 -5.79 5.32
N VAL A 52 8.17 -6.72 4.86
CA VAL A 52 7.90 -7.99 5.56
C VAL A 52 9.20 -8.75 5.82
N THR A 53 10.12 -8.77 4.86
CA THR A 53 11.41 -9.44 4.98
C THR A 53 12.35 -8.70 5.94
N GLN A 54 12.46 -7.38 5.82
CA GLN A 54 13.35 -6.54 6.65
C GLN A 54 12.91 -6.50 8.12
N LEU A 55 11.62 -6.57 8.38
CA LEU A 55 11.07 -6.57 9.74
C LEU A 55 11.08 -7.97 10.40
N ASP A 56 11.72 -8.95 9.76
CA ASP A 56 11.74 -10.35 10.22
C ASP A 56 10.31 -10.88 10.50
N ALA A 57 9.40 -10.53 9.59
CA ALA A 57 7.99 -10.94 9.65
C ALA A 57 7.71 -12.17 8.75
N VAL A 58 8.76 -12.77 8.22
CA VAL A 58 8.67 -13.99 7.40
C VAL A 58 8.76 -15.19 8.30
N TYR A 59 7.66 -15.93 8.42
CA TYR A 59 7.65 -17.22 9.11
C TYR A 59 7.60 -18.37 8.09
N SER A 60 6.49 -18.52 7.37
CA SER A 60 6.31 -19.53 6.31
C SER A 60 6.46 -18.97 4.89
N GLY A 61 6.61 -17.65 4.76
CA GLY A 61 6.51 -16.94 3.48
C GLY A 61 5.09 -16.57 3.08
N GLU A 62 4.08 -17.17 3.69
CA GLU A 62 2.67 -16.95 3.36
C GLU A 62 2.26 -15.48 3.40
N LEU A 63 2.66 -14.72 4.43
CA LEU A 63 2.35 -13.30 4.53
C LEU A 63 2.89 -12.53 3.32
N ARG A 64 4.17 -12.73 2.99
CA ARG A 64 4.82 -12.06 1.86
C ARG A 64 4.16 -12.44 0.54
N ASP A 65 3.85 -13.73 0.36
CA ASP A 65 3.27 -14.24 -0.89
C ASP A 65 1.79 -13.87 -1.03
N SER A 66 1.10 -13.55 0.08
CA SER A 66 -0.28 -13.05 0.09
C SER A 66 -0.43 -11.56 -0.24
N ILE A 67 0.68 -10.83 -0.42
CA ILE A 67 0.63 -9.41 -0.75
C ILE A 67 0.37 -9.24 -2.24
N GLU A 68 -0.76 -8.59 -2.55
CA GLU A 68 -1.27 -8.39 -3.90
C GLU A 68 -1.65 -6.93 -4.13
N GLY A 69 -1.56 -6.51 -5.41
CA GLY A 69 -1.99 -5.20 -5.88
C GLY A 69 -3.18 -5.32 -6.83
N TYR A 70 -4.14 -4.45 -6.70
CA TYR A 70 -5.31 -4.35 -7.58
C TYR A 70 -5.42 -2.94 -8.11
N PHE A 71 -5.51 -2.78 -9.41
CA PHE A 71 -5.73 -1.50 -10.06
C PHE A 71 -7.01 -1.53 -10.90
N SER A 72 -7.84 -0.49 -10.74
CA SER A 72 -9.05 -0.29 -11.55
C SER A 72 -8.91 0.96 -12.42
N PRO A 73 -8.75 0.82 -13.75
CA PRO A 73 -8.65 1.97 -14.65
C PRO A 73 -9.96 2.77 -14.76
N THR A 74 -11.09 2.16 -14.42
CA THR A 74 -12.41 2.81 -14.45
C THR A 74 -12.59 3.80 -13.31
N THR A 75 -12.11 3.42 -12.10
CA THR A 75 -12.21 4.28 -10.91
C THR A 75 -10.93 5.07 -10.65
N GLY A 76 -9.81 4.71 -11.29
CA GLY A 76 -8.50 5.30 -11.05
C GLY A 76 -7.95 4.98 -9.64
N VAL A 77 -8.34 3.83 -9.08
CA VAL A 77 -7.97 3.43 -7.72
C VAL A 77 -7.03 2.22 -7.75
N GLY A 78 -5.92 2.31 -7.04
CA GLY A 78 -5.02 1.21 -6.72
C GLY A 78 -5.20 0.78 -5.26
N ILE A 79 -5.15 -0.51 -5.01
CA ILE A 79 -5.27 -1.10 -3.67
C ILE A 79 -4.12 -2.09 -3.49
N ILE A 80 -3.42 -1.99 -2.37
CA ILE A 80 -2.43 -2.98 -1.94
C ILE A 80 -3.02 -3.70 -0.73
N ARG A 81 -3.02 -5.02 -0.77
CA ARG A 81 -3.63 -5.86 0.26
C ARG A 81 -2.71 -6.99 0.67
N ALA A 82 -2.59 -7.24 1.96
CA ALA A 82 -2.05 -8.48 2.52
C ALA A 82 -3.21 -9.45 2.80
N GLY A 83 -3.19 -10.62 2.16
CA GLY A 83 -4.29 -11.59 2.21
C GLY A 83 -4.23 -12.57 3.38
N ALA A 84 -3.06 -12.74 4.02
CA ALA A 84 -2.92 -13.63 5.17
C ALA A 84 -3.80 -13.18 6.34
N LEU A 85 -4.54 -14.11 6.93
CA LEU A 85 -5.49 -13.81 8.03
C LEU A 85 -4.81 -13.18 9.25
N TYR A 86 -3.56 -13.52 9.49
CA TYR A 86 -2.78 -12.99 10.61
C TYR A 86 -2.02 -11.69 10.29
N ALA A 87 -2.13 -11.16 9.05
CA ALA A 87 -1.41 -9.97 8.62
C ALA A 87 -1.65 -8.76 9.54
N ILE A 88 -2.88 -8.57 10.00
CA ILE A 88 -3.26 -7.50 10.93
C ILE A 88 -2.51 -7.60 12.26
N TYR A 89 -2.31 -8.79 12.78
CA TYR A 89 -1.57 -8.99 14.02
C TYR A 89 -0.09 -8.70 13.85
N VAL A 90 0.49 -9.05 12.69
CA VAL A 90 1.89 -8.71 12.37
C VAL A 90 2.06 -7.20 12.27
N GLU A 91 1.18 -6.52 11.56
CA GLU A 91 1.19 -5.06 11.40
C GLU A 91 1.15 -4.35 12.76
N PHE A 92 0.17 -4.68 13.59
CA PHE A 92 -0.08 -3.96 14.83
C PHE A 92 0.62 -4.55 16.06
N GLY A 93 1.02 -5.82 16.02
CA GLY A 93 1.51 -6.56 17.19
C GLY A 93 0.35 -7.11 18.03
N THR A 94 0.67 -7.89 19.05
CA THR A 94 -0.31 -8.55 19.93
C THR A 94 0.10 -8.53 21.40
N GLY A 95 -0.89 -8.63 22.27
CA GLY A 95 -0.72 -8.79 23.71
C GLY A 95 0.05 -7.65 24.39
N VAL A 96 0.64 -7.97 25.55
CA VAL A 96 1.40 -7.00 26.35
C VAL A 96 2.61 -6.46 25.58
N VAL A 97 3.31 -7.33 24.86
CA VAL A 97 4.50 -6.92 24.07
C VAL A 97 4.09 -5.96 22.96
N GLY A 98 2.96 -6.21 22.26
CA GLY A 98 2.43 -5.31 21.25
C GLY A 98 2.02 -3.96 21.83
N SER A 99 1.35 -3.94 22.98
CA SER A 99 0.95 -2.70 23.65
C SER A 99 2.14 -1.84 24.13
N GLN A 100 3.24 -2.47 24.49
CA GLN A 100 4.49 -1.78 24.90
C GLN A 100 5.32 -1.31 23.72
N SER A 101 5.14 -1.91 22.54
CA SER A 101 5.80 -1.55 21.28
C SER A 101 4.74 -1.37 20.19
N PRO A 102 3.87 -0.33 20.34
CA PRO A 102 2.68 -0.19 19.50
C PRO A 102 3.02 0.23 18.07
N HIS A 103 2.08 0.01 17.18
CA HIS A 103 2.11 0.53 15.82
C HIS A 103 2.22 2.07 15.83
N PRO A 104 2.99 2.71 14.92
CA PRO A 104 3.13 4.17 14.85
C PRO A 104 1.80 4.93 14.69
N ASN A 105 0.79 4.27 14.10
CA ASN A 105 -0.56 4.79 13.97
C ASN A 105 -1.58 3.68 14.30
N PRO A 106 -1.92 3.46 15.58
CA PRO A 106 -2.75 2.35 15.99
C PRO A 106 -4.25 2.48 15.62
N ASN A 107 -4.75 3.69 15.31
CA ASN A 107 -6.15 3.94 14.88
C ASN A 107 -7.22 3.19 15.68
N GLY A 108 -7.06 3.08 17.02
CA GLY A 108 -7.99 2.37 17.87
C GLY A 108 -7.85 0.86 17.89
N TYR A 109 -6.76 0.30 17.35
CA TYR A 109 -6.47 -1.11 17.44
C TYR A 109 -6.38 -1.57 18.90
N GLN A 110 -7.07 -2.67 19.21
CA GLN A 110 -7.12 -3.25 20.57
C GLN A 110 -6.13 -4.41 20.65
N TYR A 111 -5.19 -4.32 21.58
CA TYR A 111 -4.14 -5.32 21.75
C TYR A 111 -4.57 -6.59 22.48
N ASP A 112 -5.86 -6.76 22.74
CA ASP A 112 -6.46 -7.93 23.41
C ASP A 112 -5.75 -8.37 24.70
N ILE A 113 -5.32 -7.39 25.50
CA ILE A 113 -4.59 -7.62 26.75
C ILE A 113 -5.50 -8.31 27.78
N HIS A 114 -6.80 -8.00 27.75
CA HIS A 114 -7.73 -8.42 28.79
C HIS A 114 -8.22 -9.87 28.64
N ASN A 115 -8.31 -10.40 27.42
CA ASN A 115 -8.78 -11.77 27.19
C ASN A 115 -7.68 -12.82 27.37
N HIS A 116 -6.43 -12.45 27.11
CA HIS A 116 -5.28 -13.33 27.24
C HIS A 116 -4.45 -13.05 28.51
N GLY A 117 -4.89 -12.07 29.33
CA GLY A 117 -4.27 -11.69 30.57
C GLY A 117 -2.96 -10.92 30.42
N GLU A 118 -2.56 -10.22 31.50
CA GLU A 118 -1.29 -9.50 31.58
C GLU A 118 -0.08 -10.43 31.55
N ASP A 119 -0.30 -11.70 31.91
CA ASP A 119 0.76 -12.70 32.00
C ASP A 119 1.05 -13.43 30.67
N GLY A 120 0.17 -13.30 29.67
CA GLY A 120 0.28 -13.98 28.38
C GLY A 120 -0.64 -15.19 28.25
N TRP A 121 -0.47 -15.95 27.17
CA TRP A 121 -1.31 -17.13 26.87
C TRP A 121 -0.52 -18.26 26.23
N VAL A 122 -1.11 -19.45 26.27
CA VAL A 122 -0.58 -20.63 25.61
C VAL A 122 -1.23 -20.79 24.24
N TYR A 123 -0.45 -21.05 23.21
CA TYR A 123 -0.93 -21.39 21.87
C TYR A 123 -0.27 -22.67 21.38
N TYR A 124 -0.98 -23.40 20.51
CA TYR A 124 -0.41 -24.56 19.83
C TYR A 124 0.43 -24.11 18.65
N ASN A 125 1.66 -24.60 18.54
CA ASN A 125 2.55 -24.32 17.43
C ASN A 125 2.65 -25.57 16.52
N ASP A 126 2.03 -25.46 15.34
CA ASP A 126 1.92 -26.58 14.40
C ASP A 126 3.27 -27.09 13.89
N ASP A 127 4.31 -26.22 13.80
CA ASP A 127 5.62 -26.61 13.24
C ASP A 127 6.41 -27.52 14.19
N ILE A 128 6.23 -27.34 15.47
CA ILE A 128 6.89 -28.15 16.48
C ILE A 128 5.95 -29.19 17.10
N GLY A 129 4.67 -29.15 16.79
CA GLY A 129 3.66 -30.04 17.32
C GLY A 129 3.45 -29.94 18.84
N ASP A 130 3.66 -28.76 19.43
CA ASP A 130 3.64 -28.59 20.89
C ASP A 130 3.08 -27.22 21.31
N PHE A 131 2.68 -27.10 22.57
CA PHE A 131 2.19 -25.88 23.15
C PHE A 131 3.33 -24.92 23.52
N ARG A 132 3.14 -23.63 23.21
CA ARG A 132 4.07 -22.54 23.55
C ARG A 132 3.35 -21.45 24.31
N TRP A 133 4.04 -20.86 25.25
CA TRP A 133 3.58 -19.69 25.98
C TRP A 133 4.12 -18.41 25.34
N THR A 134 3.30 -17.36 25.30
CA THR A 134 3.68 -16.06 24.74
C THR A 134 3.03 -14.91 25.50
N LYS A 135 3.67 -13.74 25.48
CA LYS A 135 3.11 -12.43 25.86
C LYS A 135 2.71 -11.59 24.64
N GLY A 136 2.66 -12.21 23.48
CA GLY A 136 2.48 -11.53 22.20
C GLY A 136 3.80 -11.13 21.56
N PHE A 137 3.74 -10.26 20.58
CA PHE A 137 4.89 -9.75 19.85
C PHE A 137 4.70 -8.29 19.46
N LYS A 138 5.83 -7.60 19.24
CA LYS A 138 5.86 -6.19 18.85
C LYS A 138 5.22 -5.96 17.48
N SER A 139 4.71 -4.75 17.26
CA SER A 139 4.31 -4.30 15.93
C SER A 139 5.46 -4.44 14.92
N ARG A 140 5.12 -4.92 13.72
CA ARG A 140 5.98 -4.93 12.54
C ARG A 140 5.23 -4.23 11.40
N PRO A 141 5.24 -2.89 11.36
CA PRO A 141 4.31 -2.07 10.59
C PRO A 141 4.69 -2.00 9.10
N PHE A 142 4.65 -3.14 8.40
CA PHE A 142 5.09 -3.27 7.01
C PHE A 142 4.19 -2.48 6.04
N MET A 143 2.87 -2.45 6.24
CA MET A 143 1.96 -1.67 5.38
C MET A 143 2.10 -0.17 5.65
N TYR A 144 2.26 0.23 6.92
CA TYR A 144 2.52 1.62 7.28
C TYR A 144 3.82 2.12 6.66
N ASN A 145 4.90 1.34 6.76
CA ASN A 145 6.19 1.68 6.17
C ASN A 145 6.09 1.77 4.64
N THR A 146 5.36 0.83 4.01
CA THR A 146 5.07 0.86 2.58
C THR A 146 4.40 2.16 2.17
N ALA A 147 3.35 2.58 2.89
CA ALA A 147 2.67 3.85 2.61
C ALA A 147 3.63 5.04 2.71
N ARG A 148 4.49 5.07 3.74
CA ARG A 148 5.49 6.13 3.92
C ARG A 148 6.55 6.13 2.83
N GLN A 149 6.94 4.97 2.32
CA GLN A 149 7.89 4.89 1.21
C GLN A 149 7.24 5.37 -0.10
N LEU A 150 6.01 4.93 -0.38
CA LEU A 150 5.27 5.40 -1.56
C LEU A 150 5.05 6.91 -1.57
N GLU A 151 4.77 7.53 -0.41
CA GLU A 151 4.67 8.99 -0.31
C GLU A 151 5.97 9.68 -0.75
N LYS A 152 7.14 9.12 -0.43
CA LYS A 152 8.45 9.68 -0.85
C LYS A 152 8.72 9.47 -2.34
N ASP A 153 8.33 8.32 -2.87
CA ASP A 153 8.64 7.93 -4.24
C ASP A 153 7.62 8.48 -5.25
N CYS A 154 6.46 8.94 -4.79
CA CYS A 154 5.35 9.40 -5.62
C CYS A 154 5.76 10.49 -6.62
N GLU A 155 6.53 11.47 -6.17
CA GLU A 155 6.98 12.57 -7.05
C GLU A 155 7.90 12.06 -8.16
N LYS A 156 8.84 11.19 -7.84
CA LYS A 156 9.77 10.60 -8.80
C LYS A 156 9.02 9.78 -9.85
N ILE A 157 8.12 8.89 -9.41
CA ILE A 157 7.32 8.05 -10.32
C ILE A 157 6.43 8.94 -11.20
N ALA A 158 5.83 9.99 -10.63
CA ALA A 158 5.04 10.95 -11.39
C ALA A 158 5.88 11.66 -12.46
N GLN A 159 7.10 12.09 -12.13
CA GLN A 159 8.01 12.71 -13.09
C GLN A 159 8.34 11.76 -14.26
N GLU A 160 8.61 10.51 -13.98
CA GLU A 160 8.89 9.48 -15.00
C GLU A 160 7.67 9.26 -15.91
N VAL A 161 6.47 9.08 -15.35
CA VAL A 161 5.23 8.85 -16.11
C VAL A 161 4.85 10.06 -16.96
N PHE A 162 4.97 11.27 -16.43
CA PHE A 162 4.57 12.48 -17.14
C PHE A 162 5.67 13.07 -18.02
N GLY A 163 6.91 12.59 -17.89
CA GLY A 163 8.06 13.10 -18.63
C GLY A 163 8.41 14.54 -18.23
N LEU A 164 8.50 14.79 -16.92
CA LEU A 164 8.80 16.11 -16.35
C LEU A 164 10.28 16.26 -16.05
#